data_9d549e486aaab446132c0a4fe65ff459
#
_entry.id   9d549e486aaab446132c0a4fe65ff459
#
_cell.length_a   1.000
_cell.length_b   1.000
_cell.length_c   1.000
_cell.angle_alpha   90.00
_cell.angle_beta   90.00
_cell.angle_gamma   90.00
#
_symmetry.space_group_name_H-M   'P 1'
#
loop_
_entity.id
_entity.type
_entity.pdbx_description
1 polymer ?
#
loop_
_entity_poly.entity_id
_entity_poly.type
_entity_poly.pdbx_seq_one_letter_code
_entity_poly.pdbx_strand_id
1 'polypeptide(L)'
;FHATSGADASTLIRNKLIEAGGKAIVYSYKNIPYEIHLSESGTGFNCDALSPIYFYEFRVFDIIVDLLKSEGGEASKGQPRKYKVGSEKCNEHTVAGAIALNYFNKVKGETVLDPQSVLDAILVWADIAENGRGSIRLTKNYRKLVNYHV
;
A
#
# COMPACT_ATOMS: atom_id res chain seq x y z
N PHE A 1 10.67 16.47 3.93
CA PHE A 1 11.08 15.26 4.61
C PHE A 1 11.78 14.29 3.68
N HIS A 2 12.90 13.77 4.09
CA HIS A 2 13.60 12.72 3.35
C HIS A 2 13.79 11.50 4.24
N ALA A 3 13.33 10.35 3.74
CA ALA A 3 13.59 9.09 4.42
C ALA A 3 15.10 8.82 4.44
N THR A 4 15.58 8.10 5.46
CA THR A 4 16.92 7.57 5.45
C THR A 4 17.10 6.71 4.21
N SER A 5 18.27 6.77 3.55
CA SER A 5 18.54 5.97 2.36
C SER A 5 18.23 4.50 2.63
N GLY A 6 17.40 3.89 1.76
CA GLY A 6 16.97 2.50 1.88
C GLY A 6 15.76 2.29 2.80
N ALA A 7 15.20 3.36 3.39
CA ALA A 7 14.08 3.27 4.33
C ALA A 7 12.72 3.58 3.72
N ASP A 8 12.62 3.93 2.43
CA ASP A 8 11.33 4.07 1.78
C ASP A 8 10.63 2.73 1.66
N ALA A 9 9.30 2.76 1.70
CA ALA A 9 8.48 1.55 1.71
C ALA A 9 8.78 0.63 0.53
N SER A 10 8.89 1.18 -0.67
CA SER A 10 9.21 0.39 -1.87
C SER A 10 10.51 -0.39 -1.73
N THR A 11 11.55 0.24 -1.22
CA THR A 11 12.86 -0.38 -1.04
C THR A 11 12.83 -1.47 0.04
N LEU A 12 12.20 -1.18 1.18
CA LEU A 12 12.09 -2.14 2.28
C LEU A 12 11.32 -3.39 1.87
N ILE A 13 10.20 -3.21 1.18
CA ILE A 13 9.37 -4.33 0.75
C ILE A 13 10.09 -5.16 -0.31
N ARG A 14 10.69 -4.50 -1.31
CA ARG A 14 11.45 -5.18 -2.34
C ARG A 14 12.58 -6.00 -1.75
N ASN A 15 13.37 -5.41 -0.86
CA ASN A 15 14.50 -6.10 -0.23
C ASN A 15 14.03 -7.29 0.62
N LYS A 16 12.96 -7.13 1.38
CA LYS A 16 12.42 -8.21 2.19
C LYS A 16 11.94 -9.37 1.32
N LEU A 17 11.31 -9.08 0.20
CA LEU A 17 10.83 -10.10 -0.73
C LEU A 17 12.00 -10.83 -1.39
N ILE A 18 13.05 -10.11 -1.77
CA ILE A 18 14.28 -10.71 -2.30
C ILE A 18 14.92 -11.63 -1.26
N GLU A 19 15.05 -11.18 0.00
CA GLU A 19 15.61 -11.97 1.08
C GLU A 19 14.79 -13.22 1.38
N ALA A 20 13.49 -13.18 1.12
CA ALA A 20 12.59 -14.32 1.27
C ALA A 20 12.66 -15.30 0.09
N GLY A 21 13.54 -15.08 -0.86
CA GLY A 21 13.67 -15.94 -2.03
C GLY A 21 12.71 -15.58 -3.17
N GLY A 22 12.14 -14.37 -3.15
CA GLY A 22 11.24 -13.89 -4.18
C GLY A 22 9.79 -14.32 -4.01
N LYS A 23 9.44 -14.91 -2.87
CA LYS A 23 8.10 -15.42 -2.60
C LYS A 23 7.80 -15.31 -1.10
N ALA A 24 6.57 -14.93 -0.76
CA ALA A 24 6.15 -14.83 0.63
C ALA A 24 4.64 -14.99 0.76
N ILE A 25 4.17 -15.32 1.95
CA ILE A 25 2.75 -15.34 2.26
C ILE A 25 2.46 -14.20 3.21
N VAL A 26 1.48 -13.37 2.86
CA VAL A 26 1.03 -12.23 3.64
C VAL A 26 -0.45 -12.42 3.99
N TYR A 27 -0.91 -11.79 5.06
CA TYR A 27 -2.25 -12.01 5.57
C TYR A 27 -3.06 -10.72 5.60
N SER A 28 -4.31 -10.78 5.13
CA SER A 28 -5.23 -9.66 5.18
C SER A 28 -5.68 -9.36 6.61
N TYR A 29 -6.42 -8.26 6.78
CA TYR A 29 -7.04 -7.92 8.07
C TYR A 29 -7.89 -9.08 8.63
N LYS A 30 -8.54 -9.84 7.75
CA LYS A 30 -9.35 -11.01 8.13
C LYS A 30 -8.57 -12.32 8.14
N ASN A 31 -7.24 -12.27 8.12
CA ASN A 31 -6.34 -13.42 8.10
C ASN A 31 -6.46 -14.30 6.85
N ILE A 32 -6.86 -13.74 5.73
CA ILE A 32 -6.85 -14.44 4.45
C ILE A 32 -5.41 -14.45 3.93
N PRO A 33 -4.83 -15.64 3.64
CA PRO A 33 -3.45 -15.69 3.13
C PRO A 33 -3.39 -15.34 1.65
N TYR A 34 -2.37 -14.60 1.28
CA TYR A 34 -2.06 -14.29 -0.12
C TYR A 34 -0.60 -14.63 -0.37
N GLU A 35 -0.34 -15.34 -1.45
CA GLU A 35 1.03 -15.63 -1.88
C GLU A 35 1.46 -14.55 -2.87
N ILE A 36 2.57 -13.88 -2.57
CA ILE A 36 3.14 -12.83 -3.41
C ILE A 36 4.46 -13.30 -3.99
N HIS A 37 4.75 -12.88 -5.21
CA HIS A 37 5.96 -13.27 -5.95
C HIS A 37 6.63 -12.03 -6.51
N LEU A 38 7.95 -11.98 -6.41
CA LEU A 38 8.75 -10.95 -7.07
C LEU A 38 8.56 -11.08 -8.59
N SER A 39 8.33 -9.98 -9.28
CA SER A 39 8.21 -10.00 -10.74
C SER A 39 9.56 -10.29 -11.39
N GLU A 40 9.54 -10.76 -12.65
CA GLU A 40 10.77 -11.04 -13.40
C GLU A 40 11.66 -9.81 -13.51
N SER A 41 11.07 -8.64 -13.71
CA SER A 41 11.81 -7.38 -13.79
C SER A 41 12.42 -6.93 -12.46
N GLY A 42 11.92 -7.46 -11.33
CA GLY A 42 12.35 -7.02 -10.02
C GLY A 42 11.80 -5.67 -9.59
N THR A 43 10.91 -5.05 -10.38
CA THR A 43 10.36 -3.72 -10.11
C THR A 43 9.01 -3.77 -9.42
N GLY A 44 8.42 -4.95 -9.30
CA GLY A 44 7.12 -5.10 -8.68
C GLY A 44 6.86 -6.53 -8.25
N PHE A 45 5.60 -6.87 -8.05
CA PHE A 45 5.20 -8.18 -7.56
C PHE A 45 3.92 -8.66 -8.23
N ASN A 46 3.69 -9.97 -8.15
CA ASN A 46 2.50 -10.63 -8.64
C ASN A 46 1.75 -11.31 -7.50
N CYS A 47 0.43 -11.34 -7.59
CA CYS A 47 -0.42 -12.05 -6.65
C CYS A 47 -1.71 -12.46 -7.36
N ASP A 48 -2.10 -13.73 -7.21
CA ASP A 48 -3.30 -14.25 -7.87
C ASP A 48 -4.59 -13.55 -7.43
N ALA A 49 -4.59 -12.97 -6.23
CA ALA A 49 -5.73 -12.24 -5.71
C ALA A 49 -5.90 -10.85 -6.33
N LEU A 50 -4.90 -10.37 -7.08
CA LEU A 50 -4.97 -9.10 -7.77
C LEU A 50 -5.35 -9.29 -9.24
N SER A 51 -6.02 -8.28 -9.81
CA SER A 51 -6.40 -8.34 -11.23
C SER A 51 -5.16 -8.48 -12.10
N PRO A 52 -5.13 -9.46 -13.05
CA PRO A 52 -4.00 -9.63 -13.94
C PRO A 52 -3.84 -8.49 -14.96
N ILE A 53 -4.84 -7.62 -15.08
CA ILE A 53 -4.80 -6.47 -15.98
C ILE A 53 -3.79 -5.44 -15.49
N TYR A 54 -3.56 -5.36 -14.17
CA TYR A 54 -2.67 -4.37 -13.58
C TYR A 54 -1.41 -5.04 -13.04
N PHE A 55 -0.28 -4.49 -13.44
CA PHE A 55 1.00 -4.82 -12.85
C PHE A 55 1.24 -3.87 -11.66
N TYR A 56 1.61 -4.42 -10.52
CA TYR A 56 1.84 -3.62 -9.32
C TYR A 56 3.33 -3.45 -9.06
N GLU A 57 3.81 -2.23 -9.24
CA GLU A 57 5.18 -1.85 -8.93
C GLU A 57 5.31 -1.51 -7.44
N PHE A 58 6.51 -1.67 -6.90
CA PHE A 58 6.74 -1.35 -5.48
C PHE A 58 6.47 0.12 -5.15
N ARG A 59 6.52 1.03 -6.12
CA ARG A 59 6.23 2.46 -5.89
C ARG A 59 4.82 2.70 -5.35
N VAL A 60 3.89 1.77 -5.52
CA VAL A 60 2.54 1.92 -4.97
C VAL A 60 2.57 2.03 -3.46
N PHE A 61 3.51 1.37 -2.80
CA PHE A 61 3.65 1.45 -1.35
C PHE A 61 4.16 2.81 -0.89
N ASP A 62 5.00 3.47 -1.68
CA ASP A 62 5.43 4.84 -1.39
C ASP A 62 4.27 5.82 -1.46
N ILE A 63 3.36 5.62 -2.42
CA ILE A 63 2.14 6.44 -2.53
C ILE A 63 1.30 6.30 -1.26
N ILE A 64 1.11 5.07 -0.77
CA ILE A 64 0.33 4.83 0.45
C ILE A 64 1.01 5.47 1.66
N VAL A 65 2.32 5.24 1.82
CA VAL A 65 3.06 5.77 2.97
C VAL A 65 3.11 7.30 2.94
N ASP A 66 3.29 7.90 1.78
CA ASP A 66 3.28 9.37 1.65
C ASP A 66 1.92 9.93 2.07
N LEU A 67 0.83 9.27 1.70
CA LEU A 67 -0.50 9.66 2.17
C LEU A 67 -0.58 9.58 3.69
N LEU A 68 -0.16 8.45 4.28
CA LEU A 68 -0.22 8.28 5.73
C LEU A 68 0.59 9.35 6.45
N LYS A 69 1.76 9.70 5.94
CA LYS A 69 2.56 10.79 6.52
C LYS A 69 1.84 12.13 6.44
N SER A 70 1.19 12.42 5.31
CA SER A 70 0.47 13.69 5.13
C SER A 70 -0.80 13.78 5.97
N GLU A 71 -1.37 12.63 6.37
CA GLU A 71 -2.60 12.56 7.17
C GLU A 71 -2.34 12.33 8.66
N GLY A 72 -1.13 12.61 9.13
CA GLY A 72 -0.80 12.47 10.56
C GLY A 72 -0.43 11.06 10.99
N GLY A 73 -0.18 10.16 10.06
CA GLY A 73 0.25 8.78 10.33
C GLY A 73 -0.83 7.74 10.20
N GLU A 74 -2.08 8.14 9.97
CA GLU A 74 -3.22 7.23 9.81
C GLU A 74 -4.18 7.81 8.78
N ALA A 75 -4.80 6.95 7.98
CA ALA A 75 -5.79 7.38 6.98
C ALA A 75 -6.89 6.34 6.81
N SER A 76 -8.06 6.80 6.38
CA SER A 76 -9.17 5.93 5.98
C SER A 76 -8.79 5.14 4.74
N LYS A 77 -9.18 3.88 4.69
CA LYS A 77 -9.00 3.04 3.50
C LYS A 77 -9.87 3.48 2.33
N GLY A 78 -10.99 4.18 2.60
CA GLY A 78 -11.97 4.53 1.60
C GLY A 78 -12.88 3.38 1.24
N GLN A 79 -13.82 3.62 0.31
CA GLN A 79 -14.79 2.62 -0.16
C GLN A 79 -14.94 2.68 -1.68
N PRO A 80 -13.91 2.27 -2.43
CA PRO A 80 -13.91 2.42 -3.91
C PRO A 80 -14.93 1.54 -4.62
N ARG A 81 -15.41 0.46 -3.98
CA ARG A 81 -16.42 -0.41 -4.57
C ARG A 81 -17.79 0.26 -4.67
N LYS A 82 -18.09 1.17 -3.74
CA LYS A 82 -19.38 1.85 -3.65
C LYS A 82 -19.33 3.29 -4.13
N TYR A 83 -18.17 3.92 -4.10
CA TYR A 83 -18.01 5.35 -4.34
C TYR A 83 -16.97 5.62 -5.40
N LYS A 84 -17.25 6.58 -6.26
CA LYS A 84 -16.35 6.97 -7.34
C LYS A 84 -15.21 7.84 -6.84
N VAL A 85 -14.12 7.86 -7.59
CA VAL A 85 -12.95 8.70 -7.33
C VAL A 85 -13.36 10.16 -7.18
N GLY A 86 -12.86 10.82 -6.16
CA GLY A 86 -13.15 12.22 -5.84
C GLY A 86 -14.30 12.43 -4.87
N SER A 87 -15.12 11.40 -4.61
CA SER A 87 -16.17 11.49 -3.60
C SER A 87 -15.58 11.43 -2.19
N GLU A 88 -16.36 11.77 -1.17
CA GLU A 88 -15.91 11.78 0.23
C GLU A 88 -15.28 10.44 0.66
N LYS A 89 -15.81 9.32 0.18
CA LYS A 89 -15.33 7.98 0.55
C LYS A 89 -14.25 7.45 -0.37
N CYS A 90 -13.79 8.23 -1.35
CA CYS A 90 -12.74 7.82 -2.29
C CYS A 90 -11.99 9.06 -2.81
N ASN A 91 -11.68 9.99 -1.91
CA ASN A 91 -10.96 11.20 -2.28
C ASN A 91 -9.45 11.07 -2.02
N GLU A 92 -8.72 12.14 -2.27
CA GLU A 92 -7.26 12.20 -2.14
C GLU A 92 -6.74 11.97 -0.71
N HIS A 93 -7.62 12.04 0.29
CA HIS A 93 -7.26 11.80 1.70
C HIS A 93 -7.55 10.37 2.15
N THR A 94 -8.03 9.52 1.26
CA THR A 94 -8.22 8.10 1.53
C THR A 94 -7.17 7.28 0.78
N VAL A 95 -6.86 6.09 1.29
CA VAL A 95 -5.88 5.20 0.63
C VAL A 95 -6.37 4.83 -0.77
N ALA A 96 -7.63 4.46 -0.91
CA ALA A 96 -8.22 4.12 -2.21
C ALA A 96 -8.11 5.28 -3.20
N GLY A 97 -8.44 6.49 -2.76
CA GLY A 97 -8.36 7.69 -3.60
C GLY A 97 -6.92 8.03 -3.99
N ALA A 98 -5.99 7.92 -3.06
CA ALA A 98 -4.57 8.18 -3.35
C ALA A 98 -4.02 7.20 -4.39
N ILE A 99 -4.33 5.92 -4.26
CA ILE A 99 -3.92 4.90 -5.24
C ILE A 99 -4.56 5.20 -6.60
N ALA A 100 -5.85 5.50 -6.61
CA ALA A 100 -6.57 5.80 -7.85
C ALA A 100 -5.96 6.98 -8.59
N LEU A 101 -5.71 8.08 -7.88
CA LEU A 101 -5.22 9.31 -8.48
C LEU A 101 -3.75 9.22 -8.86
N ASN A 102 -2.92 8.64 -8.00
CA ASN A 102 -1.46 8.70 -8.14
C ASN A 102 -0.81 7.45 -8.72
N TYR A 103 -1.47 6.30 -8.64
CA TYR A 103 -0.96 5.08 -9.24
C TYR A 103 -1.67 4.75 -10.55
N PHE A 104 -3.01 4.74 -10.54
CA PHE A 104 -3.80 4.41 -11.74
C PHE A 104 -4.08 5.61 -12.62
N ASN A 105 -3.75 6.83 -12.19
CA ASN A 105 -4.01 8.07 -12.92
C ASN A 105 -5.49 8.26 -13.28
N LYS A 106 -6.37 7.82 -12.38
CA LYS A 106 -7.80 8.01 -12.55
C LYS A 106 -8.18 9.47 -12.31
N VAL A 107 -9.29 9.91 -12.90
CA VAL A 107 -9.83 11.24 -12.70
C VAL A 107 -11.12 11.17 -11.90
N LYS A 108 -11.51 12.31 -11.33
CA LYS A 108 -12.74 12.44 -10.55
C LYS A 108 -13.94 11.91 -11.33
N GLY A 109 -14.75 11.09 -10.68
CA GLY A 109 -15.95 10.48 -11.28
C GLY A 109 -15.73 9.10 -11.87
N GLU A 110 -14.49 8.64 -12.01
CA GLU A 110 -14.20 7.30 -12.49
C GLU A 110 -14.30 6.26 -11.38
N THR A 111 -14.46 5.00 -11.77
CA THR A 111 -14.37 3.87 -10.84
C THR A 111 -12.95 3.34 -10.81
N VAL A 112 -12.59 2.67 -9.71
CA VAL A 112 -11.25 2.09 -9.55
C VAL A 112 -11.37 0.73 -8.86
N LEU A 113 -10.45 -0.18 -9.20
CA LEU A 113 -10.31 -1.44 -8.50
C LEU A 113 -9.71 -1.22 -7.12
N ASP A 114 -10.03 -2.10 -6.18
CA ASP A 114 -9.52 -2.00 -4.82
C ASP A 114 -8.50 -3.12 -4.54
N PRO A 115 -7.19 -2.82 -4.63
CA PRO A 115 -6.16 -3.82 -4.34
C PRO A 115 -5.75 -3.84 -2.86
N GLN A 116 -6.39 -3.07 -2.00
CA GLN A 116 -5.90 -2.83 -0.64
C GLN A 116 -5.82 -4.07 0.22
N SER A 117 -6.69 -5.06 -0.01
CA SER A 117 -6.65 -6.31 0.75
C SER A 117 -5.24 -6.94 0.71
N VAL A 118 -4.61 -6.93 -0.45
CA VAL A 118 -3.25 -7.45 -0.64
C VAL A 118 -2.20 -6.42 -0.26
N LEU A 119 -2.35 -5.16 -0.71
CA LEU A 119 -1.34 -4.12 -0.47
C LEU A 119 -1.17 -3.84 1.02
N ASP A 120 -2.27 -3.75 1.76
CA ASP A 120 -2.21 -3.51 3.21
C ASP A 120 -1.57 -4.71 3.93
N ALA A 121 -1.86 -5.93 3.48
CA ALA A 121 -1.23 -7.14 4.02
C ALA A 121 0.30 -7.11 3.85
N ILE A 122 0.78 -6.64 2.71
CA ILE A 122 2.22 -6.51 2.44
C ILE A 122 2.85 -5.45 3.37
N LEU A 123 2.18 -4.32 3.57
CA LEU A 123 2.67 -3.27 4.48
C LEU A 123 2.78 -3.79 5.92
N VAL A 124 1.83 -4.61 6.35
CA VAL A 124 1.87 -5.24 7.68
C VAL A 124 3.02 -6.25 7.77
N TRP A 125 3.17 -7.08 6.76
CA TRP A 125 4.26 -8.06 6.68
C TRP A 125 5.64 -7.40 6.77
N ALA A 126 5.79 -6.23 6.19
CA ALA A 126 7.05 -5.47 6.21
C ALA A 126 7.22 -4.61 7.47
N ASP A 127 6.28 -4.67 8.41
CA ASP A 127 6.27 -3.86 9.64
C ASP A 127 6.28 -2.36 9.37
N ILE A 128 5.63 -1.94 8.31
CA ILE A 128 5.50 -0.52 7.94
C ILE A 128 4.18 0.04 8.45
N ALA A 129 3.12 -0.75 8.41
CA ALA A 129 1.79 -0.30 8.81
C ALA A 129 1.07 -1.33 9.67
N GLU A 130 0.12 -0.84 10.46
CA GLU A 130 -0.83 -1.64 11.22
C GLU A 130 -2.18 -1.55 10.51
N ASN A 131 -2.82 -2.71 10.32
CA ASN A 131 -4.06 -2.81 9.57
C ASN A 131 -5.25 -2.80 10.51
N GLY A 132 -6.11 -1.80 10.38
CA GLY A 132 -7.33 -1.69 11.14
C GLY A 132 -8.56 -1.90 10.27
N ARG A 133 -9.72 -1.92 10.88
CA ARG A 133 -11.00 -1.95 10.17
C ARG A 133 -11.30 -0.55 9.64
N GLY A 134 -11.27 -0.37 8.33
CA GLY A 134 -11.58 0.89 7.69
C GLY A 134 -10.48 1.93 7.70
N SER A 135 -9.36 1.68 8.41
CA SER A 135 -8.21 2.58 8.40
C SER A 135 -6.91 1.80 8.50
N ILE A 136 -5.81 2.47 8.16
CA ILE A 136 -4.46 1.91 8.26
C ILE A 136 -3.53 3.00 8.80
N ARG A 137 -2.54 2.62 9.59
CA ARG A 137 -1.61 3.59 10.21
C ARG A 137 -0.18 3.08 10.18
N LEU A 138 0.77 4.01 10.21
CA LEU A 138 2.19 3.67 10.28
C LEU A 138 2.52 3.03 11.63
N THR A 139 3.39 2.01 11.63
CA THR A 139 3.86 1.39 12.86
C THR A 139 4.79 2.36 13.61
N LYS A 140 4.90 2.14 14.91
CA LYS A 140 5.87 2.86 15.74
C LYS A 140 7.29 2.63 15.25
N ASN A 141 7.62 1.39 14.87
CA ASN A 141 8.94 1.03 14.36
C ASN A 141 9.29 1.78 13.08
N TYR A 142 8.36 1.83 12.12
CA TYR A 142 8.61 2.55 10.88
C TYR A 142 8.75 4.05 11.11
N ARG A 143 7.93 4.63 11.99
CA ARG A 143 8.04 6.05 12.35
C ARG A 143 9.42 6.38 12.89
N LYS A 144 9.98 5.52 13.75
CA LYS A 144 11.35 5.69 14.27
C LYS A 144 12.38 5.59 13.16
N LEU A 145 12.23 4.58 12.29
CA LEU A 145 13.19 4.31 11.22
C LEU A 145 13.33 5.51 10.28
N VAL A 146 12.24 6.19 9.97
CA VAL A 146 12.23 7.33 9.04
C VAL A 146 12.20 8.68 9.77
N ASN A 147 12.35 8.67 11.09
CA ASN A 147 12.35 9.88 11.91
C ASN A 147 11.08 10.72 11.71
N TYR A 148 9.93 10.04 11.65
CA TYR A 148 8.63 10.69 11.49
C TYR A 148 7.99 10.93 12.86
N HIS A 149 7.63 12.19 13.13
CA HIS A 149 6.94 12.59 14.35
C HIS A 149 5.63 13.26 13.99
N VAL A 150 4.58 12.89 14.70
CA VAL A 150 3.25 13.48 14.54
C VAL A 150 3.10 14.67 15.48
#